data_5ea10326b9aff26b2340d32765cddb3e
#
_entry.id   5ea10326b9aff26b2340d32765cddb3e
#
_cell.length_a   1.000
_cell.length_b   1.000
_cell.length_c   1.000
_cell.angle_alpha   90.00
_cell.angle_beta   90.00
_cell.angle_gamma   90.00
#
_symmetry.space_group_name_H-M   'P 1'
#
loop_
_entity.id
_entity.type
_entity.pdbx_description
1 polymer ?
#
loop_
_entity_poly.entity_id
_entity_poly.type
_entity_poly.pdbx_seq_one_letter_code
_entity_poly.pdbx_strand_id
1 'polypeptide(L)'
;MNRAILVGINPSGKPFRKGCSLDKMNVWMEALGFHHYSFSNVIPYEGEYKMQDVDTDFVRSFTDGYNKVIALGGFASRALSRARVPHHVLPHPSPLNRKLNDKQYEKECIDKCKEYLNER
;
A
#
# COMPACT_ATOMS: atom_id res chain seq x y z
N MET A 1 -11.35 -12.06 -12.57
CA MET A 1 -11.62 -11.21 -11.40
C MET A 1 -10.30 -10.75 -10.79
N ASN A 2 -10.16 -9.46 -10.54
CA ASN A 2 -8.94 -8.94 -9.94
C ASN A 2 -8.94 -9.13 -8.43
N ARG A 3 -7.84 -9.66 -7.92
CA ARG A 3 -7.58 -9.78 -6.49
C ARG A 3 -6.45 -8.80 -6.14
N ALA A 4 -6.74 -7.84 -5.29
CA ALA A 4 -5.80 -6.79 -4.93
C ALA A 4 -5.33 -6.93 -3.49
N ILE A 5 -4.04 -6.66 -3.27
CA ILE A 5 -3.46 -6.54 -1.95
C ILE A 5 -2.74 -5.19 -1.82
N LEU A 6 -3.00 -4.50 -0.72
CA LEU A 6 -2.28 -3.30 -0.33
C LEU A 6 -1.13 -3.69 0.58
N VAL A 7 0.03 -3.11 0.34
CA VAL A 7 1.24 -3.46 1.08
C VAL A 7 1.79 -2.21 1.76
N GLY A 8 1.75 -2.22 3.08
CA GLY A 8 2.27 -1.14 3.91
C GLY A 8 3.64 -1.47 4.50
N ILE A 9 4.10 -0.63 5.41
CA ILE A 9 5.42 -0.75 6.03
C ILE A 9 5.36 -1.68 7.23
N ASN A 10 4.74 -1.23 8.33
CA ASN A 10 4.64 -1.99 9.56
C ASN A 10 3.43 -1.55 10.39
N PRO A 11 2.97 -2.38 11.34
CA PRO A 11 1.88 -2.00 12.23
C PRO A 11 2.23 -0.75 13.05
N SER A 12 1.27 0.17 13.20
CA SER A 12 1.50 1.39 13.97
C SER A 12 1.36 1.18 15.49
N GLY A 13 0.63 0.15 15.88
CA GLY A 13 0.30 -0.07 17.29
C GLY A 13 -0.66 0.94 17.90
N LYS A 14 -1.16 1.88 17.10
CA LYS A 14 -2.05 2.94 17.55
C LYS A 14 -3.51 2.61 17.21
N PRO A 15 -4.47 3.07 18.04
CA PRO A 15 -5.87 2.86 17.74
C PRO A 15 -6.29 3.64 16.50
N PHE A 16 -7.33 3.16 15.83
CA PHE A 16 -7.91 3.83 14.69
C PHE A 16 -8.42 5.22 15.06
N ARG A 17 -8.14 6.21 14.22
CA ARG A 17 -8.66 7.57 14.34
C ARG A 17 -9.08 8.06 12.96
N LYS A 18 -10.14 8.87 12.90
CA LYS A 18 -10.55 9.51 11.66
C LYS A 18 -9.39 10.32 11.08
N GLY A 19 -9.10 10.13 9.80
CA GLY A 19 -7.98 10.79 9.10
C GLY A 19 -6.64 10.10 9.24
N CYS A 20 -6.54 8.99 9.98
CA CYS A 20 -5.30 8.21 10.05
C CYS A 20 -5.03 7.49 8.72
N SER A 21 -3.86 6.85 8.62
CA SER A 21 -3.45 6.15 7.40
C SER A 21 -4.47 5.11 6.95
N LEU A 22 -5.00 4.32 7.88
CA LEU A 22 -5.98 3.29 7.57
C LEU A 22 -7.29 3.89 7.05
N ASP A 23 -7.75 4.98 7.65
CA ASP A 23 -8.94 5.69 7.19
C ASP A 23 -8.75 6.23 5.78
N LYS A 24 -7.62 6.86 5.50
CA LYS A 24 -7.27 7.37 4.17
C LYS A 24 -7.23 6.24 3.14
N MET A 25 -6.62 5.13 3.51
CA MET A 25 -6.53 3.94 2.66
C MET A 25 -7.92 3.42 2.30
N ASN A 26 -8.82 3.34 3.27
CA ASN A 26 -10.19 2.90 3.04
C ASN A 26 -10.93 3.84 2.08
N VAL A 27 -10.74 5.16 2.23
CA VAL A 27 -11.32 6.16 1.33
C VAL A 27 -10.82 5.95 -0.10
N TRP A 28 -9.52 5.73 -0.26
CA TRP A 28 -8.94 5.49 -1.57
C TRP A 28 -9.48 4.21 -2.23
N MET A 29 -9.57 3.13 -1.47
CA MET A 29 -10.04 1.86 -2.01
C MET A 29 -11.51 1.93 -2.41
N GLU A 30 -12.32 2.67 -1.64
CA GLU A 30 -13.71 2.91 -2.02
C GLU A 30 -13.80 3.70 -3.33
N ALA A 31 -12.97 4.76 -3.46
CA ALA A 31 -12.90 5.57 -4.70
C ALA A 31 -12.47 4.73 -5.90
N LEU A 32 -11.63 3.70 -5.69
CA LEU A 32 -11.15 2.80 -6.73
C LEU A 32 -12.17 1.68 -7.04
N GLY A 33 -13.25 1.58 -6.29
CA GLY A 33 -14.26 0.55 -6.49
C GLY A 33 -13.92 -0.80 -5.85
N PHE A 34 -12.92 -0.85 -4.97
CA PHE A 34 -12.52 -2.07 -4.27
C PHE A 34 -13.04 -2.03 -2.83
N HIS A 35 -14.20 -2.66 -2.61
CA HIS A 35 -14.81 -2.75 -1.28
C HIS A 35 -14.21 -3.88 -0.44
N HIS A 36 -13.60 -4.87 -1.11
CA HIS A 36 -12.95 -6.00 -0.46
C HIS A 36 -11.52 -6.12 -1.00
N TYR A 37 -10.55 -5.93 -0.13
CA TYR A 37 -9.14 -6.04 -0.47
C TYR A 37 -8.39 -6.62 0.72
N SER A 38 -7.21 -7.17 0.44
CA SER A 38 -6.31 -7.65 1.49
C SER A 38 -5.27 -6.59 1.81
N PHE A 39 -4.71 -6.67 2.99
CA PHE A 39 -3.65 -5.76 3.44
C PHE A 39 -2.60 -6.54 4.20
N SER A 40 -1.33 -6.22 3.97
CA SER A 40 -0.23 -6.78 4.73
C SER A 40 0.91 -5.77 4.81
N ASN A 41 1.82 -5.96 5.74
CA ASN A 41 3.00 -5.12 5.93
C ASN A 41 4.27 -5.91 5.62
N VAL A 42 5.27 -5.25 5.03
CA VAL A 42 6.56 -5.87 4.74
C VAL A 42 7.38 -6.12 6.00
N ILE A 43 7.13 -5.34 7.06
CA ILE A 43 7.71 -5.54 8.39
C ILE A 43 6.56 -5.95 9.32
N PRO A 44 6.57 -7.17 9.88
CA PRO A 44 5.40 -7.67 10.62
C PRO A 44 5.33 -7.23 12.09
N TYR A 45 6.21 -6.33 12.53
CA TYR A 45 6.25 -5.90 13.93
C TYR A 45 6.26 -4.38 14.04
N GLU A 46 5.84 -3.88 15.20
CA GLU A 46 5.86 -2.46 15.53
C GLU A 46 7.26 -1.97 15.84
N GLY A 47 7.46 -0.65 15.73
CA GLY A 47 8.69 0.02 16.14
C GLY A 47 9.66 0.25 15.00
N GLU A 48 10.93 0.34 15.33
CA GLU A 48 11.97 0.67 14.36
C GLU A 48 12.20 -0.48 13.36
N TYR A 49 12.51 -0.11 12.14
CA TYR A 49 12.76 -1.06 11.06
C TYR A 49 13.79 -0.50 10.08
N LYS A 50 14.43 -1.41 9.37
CA LYS A 50 15.37 -1.07 8.28
C LYS A 50 15.08 -1.97 7.09
N MET A 51 15.53 -1.58 5.91
CA MET A 51 15.34 -2.39 4.70
C MET A 51 15.95 -3.79 4.84
N GLN A 52 17.07 -3.91 5.56
CA GLN A 52 17.69 -5.21 5.81
C GLN A 52 16.84 -6.15 6.66
N ASP A 53 15.83 -5.62 7.37
CA ASP A 53 14.91 -6.41 8.18
C ASP A 53 13.80 -7.04 7.35
N VAL A 54 13.68 -6.67 6.07
CA VAL A 54 12.66 -7.19 5.17
C VAL A 54 13.02 -8.63 4.78
N ASP A 55 12.13 -9.56 5.09
CA ASP A 55 12.23 -10.95 4.65
C ASP A 55 11.52 -11.09 3.30
N THR A 56 12.32 -11.25 2.23
CA THR A 56 11.77 -11.32 0.87
C THR A 56 10.92 -12.56 0.65
N ASP A 57 11.22 -13.67 1.32
CA ASP A 57 10.38 -14.87 1.22
C ASP A 57 9.02 -14.64 1.86
N PHE A 58 8.99 -13.95 2.99
CA PHE A 58 7.72 -13.55 3.63
C PHE A 58 6.91 -12.65 2.70
N VAL A 59 7.55 -11.64 2.09
CA VAL A 59 6.89 -10.72 1.16
C VAL A 59 6.31 -11.48 -0.04
N ARG A 60 7.07 -12.40 -0.63
CA ARG A 60 6.57 -13.23 -1.73
C ARG A 60 5.39 -14.10 -1.29
N SER A 61 5.45 -14.63 -0.07
CA SER A 61 4.39 -15.54 0.41
C SER A 61 3.05 -14.82 0.56
N PHE A 62 3.03 -13.60 1.11
CA PHE A 62 1.74 -12.93 1.31
C PHE A 62 1.21 -12.25 0.03
N THR A 63 2.05 -12.02 -0.98
CA THR A 63 1.60 -11.48 -2.26
C THR A 63 1.18 -12.55 -3.26
N ASP A 64 1.51 -13.81 -2.97
CA ASP A 64 1.15 -14.93 -3.85
C ASP A 64 -0.38 -15.05 -3.97
N GLY A 65 -0.85 -15.31 -5.17
CA GLY A 65 -2.29 -15.41 -5.45
C GLY A 65 -3.00 -14.09 -5.70
N TYR A 66 -2.28 -12.96 -5.60
CA TYR A 66 -2.84 -11.64 -5.94
C TYR A 66 -2.29 -11.20 -7.28
N ASN A 67 -3.17 -10.77 -8.18
CA ASN A 67 -2.76 -10.28 -9.50
C ASN A 67 -2.55 -8.75 -9.53
N LYS A 68 -2.96 -8.06 -8.48
CA LYS A 68 -2.76 -6.62 -8.33
C LYS A 68 -2.15 -6.34 -6.96
N VAL A 69 -0.95 -5.75 -6.96
CA VAL A 69 -0.20 -5.44 -5.75
C VAL A 69 0.04 -3.94 -5.72
N ILE A 70 -0.37 -3.28 -4.65
CA ILE A 70 -0.24 -1.83 -4.50
C ILE A 70 0.63 -1.53 -3.29
N ALA A 71 1.79 -0.91 -3.52
CA ALA A 71 2.68 -0.45 -2.46
C ALA A 71 2.23 0.91 -1.94
N LEU A 72 2.21 1.06 -0.62
CA LEU A 72 1.89 2.33 0.03
C LEU A 72 3.21 2.99 0.45
N GLY A 73 3.74 3.83 -0.45
CA GLY A 73 4.96 4.58 -0.21
C GLY A 73 6.23 3.90 -0.71
N GLY A 74 7.35 4.63 -0.58
CA GLY A 74 8.62 4.20 -1.16
C GLY A 74 9.28 3.01 -0.47
N PHE A 75 9.14 2.91 0.85
CA PHE A 75 9.75 1.78 1.59
C PHE A 75 9.09 0.46 1.18
N ALA A 76 7.76 0.41 1.18
CA ALA A 76 7.04 -0.80 0.76
C ALA A 76 7.36 -1.15 -0.69
N SER A 77 7.46 -0.14 -1.57
CA SER A 77 7.82 -0.35 -2.98
C SER A 77 9.22 -0.96 -3.12
N ARG A 78 10.21 -0.44 -2.39
CA ARG A 78 11.57 -1.00 -2.44
C ARG A 78 11.60 -2.44 -1.92
N ALA A 79 10.85 -2.72 -0.87
CA ALA A 79 10.76 -4.08 -0.32
C ALA A 79 10.17 -5.05 -1.35
N LEU A 80 9.10 -4.64 -2.03
CA LEU A 80 8.48 -5.45 -3.09
C LEU A 80 9.43 -5.65 -4.27
N SER A 81 10.18 -4.62 -4.65
CA SER A 81 11.17 -4.73 -5.73
C SER A 81 12.30 -5.70 -5.37
N ARG A 82 12.76 -5.69 -4.12
CA ARG A 82 13.78 -6.65 -3.64
C ARG A 82 13.24 -8.09 -3.68
N ALA A 83 11.96 -8.26 -3.42
CA ALA A 83 11.30 -9.57 -3.50
C ALA A 83 10.90 -9.93 -4.94
N ARG A 84 11.16 -9.06 -5.92
CA ARG A 84 10.83 -9.25 -7.33
C ARG A 84 9.33 -9.40 -7.58
N VAL A 85 8.54 -8.64 -6.85
CA VAL A 85 7.08 -8.61 -6.99
C VAL A 85 6.68 -7.37 -7.79
N PRO A 86 6.11 -7.53 -9.00
CA PRO A 86 5.58 -6.40 -9.76
C PRO A 86 4.44 -5.74 -8.99
N HIS A 87 4.41 -4.39 -9.00
CA HIS A 87 3.45 -3.65 -8.19
C HIS A 87 3.25 -2.24 -8.75
N HIS A 88 2.19 -1.59 -8.27
CA HIS A 88 1.94 -0.16 -8.49
C HIS A 88 2.18 0.58 -7.18
N VAL A 89 2.65 1.82 -7.25
CA VAL A 89 2.99 2.61 -6.06
C VAL A 89 1.97 3.73 -5.87
N LEU A 90 1.35 3.77 -4.69
CA LEU A 90 0.61 4.93 -4.22
C LEU A 90 1.44 5.65 -3.17
N PRO A 91 1.23 6.97 -2.99
CA PRO A 91 1.90 7.68 -1.90
C PRO A 91 1.47 7.10 -0.55
N HIS A 92 2.32 7.21 0.46
CA HIS A 92 1.98 6.73 1.79
C HIS A 92 0.76 7.52 2.32
N PRO A 93 -0.29 6.85 2.84
CA PRO A 93 -1.52 7.52 3.25
C PRO A 93 -1.44 8.23 4.60
N SER A 94 -0.25 8.40 5.16
CA SER A 94 -0.06 9.07 6.44
C SER A 94 -0.55 10.52 6.39
N PRO A 95 -1.22 11.02 7.44
CA PRO A 95 -1.58 12.44 7.52
C PRO A 95 -0.36 13.36 7.57
N LEU A 96 0.83 12.81 7.85
CA LEU A 96 2.09 13.54 7.82
C LEU A 96 2.67 13.70 6.41
N ASN A 97 2.10 13.05 5.43
CA ASN A 97 2.55 13.17 4.03
C ASN A 97 1.99 14.46 3.42
N ARG A 98 2.82 15.51 3.39
CA ARG A 98 2.42 16.84 2.93
C ARG A 98 2.02 16.88 1.46
N LYS A 99 2.49 15.95 0.63
CA LYS A 99 2.11 15.88 -0.78
C LYS A 99 0.60 15.68 -0.95
N LEU A 100 -0.05 15.04 0.01
CA LEU A 100 -1.49 14.80 -0.02
C LEU A 100 -2.32 16.05 0.29
N ASN A 101 -1.67 17.17 0.69
CA ASN A 101 -2.35 18.45 0.82
C ASN A 101 -2.70 19.05 -0.55
N ASP A 102 -1.99 18.61 -1.60
CA ASP A 102 -2.32 18.95 -2.98
C ASP A 102 -3.37 17.95 -3.49
N LYS A 103 -4.61 18.40 -3.57
CA LYS A 103 -5.73 17.55 -3.97
C LYS A 103 -5.62 17.11 -5.43
N GLN A 104 -5.01 17.92 -6.28
CA GLN A 104 -4.79 17.54 -7.68
C GLN A 104 -3.77 16.40 -7.77
N TYR A 105 -2.69 16.47 -6.98
CA TYR A 105 -1.70 15.39 -6.90
C TYR A 105 -2.34 14.09 -6.42
N GLU A 106 -3.14 14.15 -5.35
CA GLU A 106 -3.83 12.96 -4.81
C GLU A 106 -4.75 12.34 -5.86
N LYS A 107 -5.52 13.18 -6.56
CA LYS A 107 -6.44 12.72 -7.61
C LYS A 107 -5.68 12.02 -8.74
N GLU A 108 -4.56 12.61 -9.19
CA GLU A 108 -3.75 12.01 -10.26
C GLU A 108 -3.19 10.64 -9.85
N CYS A 109 -2.76 10.50 -8.59
CA CYS A 109 -2.29 9.21 -8.07
C CYS A 109 -3.40 8.17 -8.08
N ILE A 110 -4.60 8.53 -7.67
CA ILE A 110 -5.76 7.64 -7.67
C ILE A 110 -6.14 7.24 -9.09
N ASP A 111 -6.15 8.19 -10.03
CA ASP A 111 -6.48 7.93 -11.43
C ASP A 111 -5.48 6.95 -12.06
N LYS A 112 -4.19 7.11 -11.80
CA LYS A 112 -3.15 6.18 -12.28
C LYS A 112 -3.31 4.79 -11.68
N CYS A 113 -3.65 4.72 -10.40
CA CYS A 113 -3.90 3.45 -9.74
C CYS A 113 -5.11 2.75 -10.33
N LYS A 114 -6.15 3.51 -10.66
CA LYS A 114 -7.34 2.97 -11.33
C LYS A 114 -7.00 2.35 -12.69
N GLU A 115 -6.13 3.00 -13.45
CA GLU A 115 -5.63 2.45 -14.71
C GLU A 115 -4.89 1.11 -14.49
N TYR A 116 -4.00 1.07 -13.51
CA TYR A 116 -3.28 -0.16 -13.15
C TYR A 116 -4.24 -1.30 -12.79
N LEU A 117 -5.26 -1.00 -11.97
CA LEU A 117 -6.23 -2.01 -11.54
C LEU A 117 -7.08 -2.54 -12.68
N ASN A 118 -7.25 -1.77 -13.76
CA ASN A 118 -8.01 -2.16 -14.94
C ASN A 118 -7.16 -2.81 -16.02
N GLU A 119 -5.86 -2.87 -15.87
CA GLU A 119 -4.98 -3.60 -16.78
C GLU A 119 -5.22 -5.10 -16.66
N ARG A 120 -5.06 -5.79 -17.77
CA ARG A 120 -5.20 -7.25 -17.83
C ARG A 120 -3.87 -7.96 -17.62
#